data_60fd1bf99e108c45e6ec6e12ed53328c
#
_entry.id   60fd1bf99e108c45e6ec6e12ed53328c
#
_cell.length_a   1.000
_cell.length_b   1.000
_cell.length_c   1.000
_cell.angle_alpha   90.00
_cell.angle_beta   90.00
_cell.angle_gamma   90.00
#
_symmetry.space_group_name_H-M   'P 1'
#
loop_
_entity.id
_entity.type
_entity.pdbx_description
1 polymer ?
#
loop_
_entity_poly.entity_id
_entity_poly.type
_entity_poly.pdbx_seq_one_letter_code
_entity_poly.pdbx_strand_id
1 'polypeptide(L)'
;MEKISVKIDHKELSVNFWKTFHENPRGIFYIHHGMAEHIDRYDQFALKLNSFGFHVIGHNHLGHGNNKANGEGIFAKSKGWTKVCNEACIVADHFYSLYPNIPSYVFGHSMGAFITIS
;
A
#
# COMPACT_ATOMS: atom_id res chain seq x y z
N MET A 1 1.26 -6.79 -12.80
CA MET A 1 1.53 -6.29 -11.42
C MET A 1 2.89 -6.77 -10.98
N GLU A 2 3.69 -5.87 -10.46
CA GLU A 2 5.03 -6.17 -9.98
C GLU A 2 5.06 -6.13 -8.46
N LYS A 3 5.93 -6.94 -7.84
CA LYS A 3 6.19 -6.85 -6.40
C LYS A 3 7.52 -6.15 -6.22
N ILE A 4 7.49 -5.01 -5.53
CA ILE A 4 8.66 -4.18 -5.28
C ILE A 4 9.00 -4.23 -3.80
N SER A 5 10.26 -4.51 -3.50
CA SER A 5 10.73 -4.59 -2.12
C SER A 5 11.11 -3.20 -1.62
N VAL A 6 10.53 -2.81 -0.49
CA VAL A 6 10.86 -1.55 0.19
C VAL A 6 11.45 -1.90 1.56
N LYS A 7 12.65 -1.38 1.83
CA LYS A 7 13.33 -1.67 3.09
C LYS A 7 12.77 -0.80 4.21
N ILE A 8 12.33 -1.45 5.29
CA ILE A 8 11.80 -0.78 6.49
C ILE A 8 12.49 -1.40 7.70
N ASP A 9 13.26 -0.60 8.43
CA ASP A 9 14.06 -1.06 9.58
C ASP A 9 14.93 -2.26 9.20
N HIS A 10 14.63 -3.43 9.76
CA HIS A 10 15.41 -4.65 9.53
C HIS A 10 14.70 -5.64 8.60
N LYS A 11 13.63 -5.22 7.95
CA LYS A 11 12.89 -6.10 7.04
C LYS A 11 12.69 -5.46 5.68
N GLU A 12 12.35 -6.28 4.71
CA GLU A 12 11.92 -5.83 3.38
C GLU A 12 10.42 -6.08 3.26
N LEU A 13 9.68 -5.03 2.93
CA LEU A 13 8.24 -5.12 2.71
C LEU A 13 7.98 -5.26 1.22
N SER A 14 7.19 -6.27 0.86
CA SER A 14 6.77 -6.47 -0.51
C SER A 14 5.58 -5.57 -0.82
N VAL A 15 5.73 -4.69 -1.79
CA VAL A 15 4.69 -3.74 -2.21
C VAL A 15 4.21 -4.13 -3.60
N ASN A 16 2.90 -4.25 -3.77
CA ASN A 16 2.30 -4.49 -5.08
C ASN A 16 2.29 -3.18 -5.85
N PHE A 17 2.81 -3.20 -7.07
CA PHE A 17 2.78 -2.05 -7.96
C PHE A 17 2.06 -2.44 -9.26
N TRP A 18 0.91 -1.83 -9.50
CA TRP A 18 0.15 -1.96 -10.74
C TRP A 18 0.43 -0.70 -11.58
N LYS A 19 1.29 -0.85 -12.57
CA LYS A 19 1.68 0.26 -13.43
C LYS A 19 0.70 0.40 -14.59
N THR A 20 0.20 1.63 -14.82
CA THR A 20 -0.66 1.88 -15.97
C THR A 20 0.12 1.82 -17.29
N PHE A 21 -0.57 1.51 -18.38
CA PHE A 21 -0.02 1.52 -19.74
C PHE A 21 0.02 2.92 -20.36
N HIS A 22 -0.65 3.89 -19.74
CA HIS A 22 -0.71 5.24 -20.29
C HIS A 22 0.65 5.92 -20.18
N GLU A 23 1.07 6.60 -21.24
CA GLU A 23 2.35 7.32 -21.28
C GLU A 23 2.41 8.45 -20.26
N ASN A 24 1.27 9.13 -20.05
CA ASN A 24 1.15 10.24 -19.13
C ASN A 24 0.21 9.85 -17.99
N PRO A 25 0.71 9.21 -16.93
CA PRO A 25 -0.14 8.79 -15.83
C PRO A 25 -0.86 9.99 -15.19
N ARG A 26 -2.14 9.79 -14.88
CA ARG A 26 -2.99 10.83 -14.30
C ARG A 26 -2.77 11.00 -12.80
N GLY A 27 -2.15 10.03 -12.17
CA GLY A 27 -1.89 10.06 -10.74
C GLY A 27 -1.47 8.69 -10.24
N ILE A 28 -1.24 8.61 -8.94
CA ILE A 28 -0.91 7.35 -8.27
C ILE A 28 -1.85 7.15 -7.09
N PHE A 29 -2.47 5.96 -7.00
CA PHE A 29 -3.34 5.57 -5.90
C PHE A 29 -2.60 4.65 -4.93
N TYR A 30 -2.68 4.95 -3.65
CA TYR A 30 -2.20 4.08 -2.59
C TYR A 30 -3.41 3.45 -1.90
N ILE A 31 -3.53 2.11 -1.98
CA ILE A 31 -4.65 1.37 -1.41
C ILE A 31 -4.29 0.87 -0.03
N HIS A 32 -5.12 1.18 0.97
CA HIS A 32 -5.04 0.64 2.32
C HIS A 32 -6.20 -0.34 2.53
N HIS A 33 -5.88 -1.62 2.66
CA HIS A 33 -6.90 -2.66 2.85
C HIS A 33 -7.49 -2.63 4.27
N GLY A 34 -8.64 -3.29 4.44
CA GLY A 34 -9.30 -3.39 5.74
C GLY A 34 -8.75 -4.49 6.63
N MET A 35 -9.32 -4.59 7.84
CA MET A 35 -8.97 -5.64 8.80
C MET A 35 -9.29 -7.02 8.21
N ALA A 36 -8.39 -7.98 8.45
CA ALA A 36 -8.50 -9.36 7.97
C ALA A 36 -8.55 -9.50 6.44
N GLU A 37 -8.19 -8.45 5.72
CA GLU A 37 -8.03 -8.50 4.26
C GLU A 37 -6.56 -8.67 3.90
N HIS A 38 -6.26 -8.69 2.60
CA HIS A 38 -4.92 -8.61 2.08
C HIS A 38 -4.96 -7.84 0.75
N ILE A 39 -3.81 -7.29 0.36
CA ILE A 39 -3.75 -6.38 -0.78
C ILE A 39 -4.12 -7.05 -2.11
N ASP A 40 -3.87 -8.35 -2.25
CA ASP A 40 -4.15 -9.04 -3.51
C ASP A 40 -5.66 -9.09 -3.84
N ARG A 41 -6.53 -8.87 -2.86
CA ARG A 41 -7.98 -8.76 -3.09
C ARG A 41 -8.34 -7.56 -3.95
N TYR A 42 -7.46 -6.57 -4.03
CA TYR A 42 -7.70 -5.34 -4.77
C TYR A 42 -7.18 -5.39 -6.21
N ASP A 43 -6.75 -6.57 -6.69
CA ASP A 43 -6.19 -6.71 -8.03
C ASP A 43 -7.14 -6.19 -9.11
N GLN A 44 -8.41 -6.58 -9.09
CA GLN A 44 -9.40 -6.13 -10.09
C GLN A 44 -9.63 -4.62 -10.01
N PHE A 45 -9.72 -4.08 -8.82
CA PHE A 45 -9.89 -2.63 -8.62
C PHE A 45 -8.67 -1.87 -9.14
N ALA A 46 -7.48 -2.36 -8.83
CA ALA A 46 -6.23 -1.74 -9.29
C ALA A 46 -6.13 -1.76 -10.82
N LEU A 47 -6.48 -2.88 -11.45
CA LEU A 47 -6.47 -2.99 -12.91
C LEU A 47 -7.46 -2.02 -13.54
N LYS A 48 -8.60 -1.82 -12.90
CA LYS A 48 -9.59 -0.83 -13.36
C LYS A 48 -9.00 0.59 -13.31
N LEU A 49 -8.34 0.95 -12.22
CA LEU A 49 -7.66 2.23 -12.10
C LEU A 49 -6.56 2.39 -13.14
N ASN A 50 -5.82 1.33 -13.44
CA ASN A 50 -4.83 1.34 -14.51
C ASN A 50 -5.47 1.68 -15.85
N SER A 51 -6.65 1.17 -16.14
CA SER A 51 -7.33 1.44 -17.41
C SER A 51 -7.72 2.91 -17.53
N PHE A 52 -7.89 3.61 -16.42
CA PHE A 52 -8.16 5.06 -16.40
C PHE A 52 -6.90 5.91 -16.36
N GLY A 53 -5.71 5.30 -16.39
CA GLY A 53 -4.47 6.03 -16.46
C GLY A 53 -3.78 6.28 -15.11
N PHE A 54 -4.15 5.54 -14.06
CA PHE A 54 -3.55 5.69 -12.74
C PHE A 54 -2.57 4.55 -12.44
N HIS A 55 -1.44 4.88 -11.86
CA HIS A 55 -0.61 3.88 -11.18
C HIS A 55 -1.28 3.53 -9.85
N VAL A 56 -1.06 2.31 -9.37
CA VAL A 56 -1.63 1.86 -8.10
C VAL A 56 -0.54 1.16 -7.29
N ILE A 57 -0.46 1.46 -6.01
CA ILE A 57 0.41 0.75 -5.08
C ILE A 57 -0.40 0.28 -3.87
N GLY A 58 0.07 -0.75 -3.24
CA GLY A 58 -0.51 -1.25 -2.01
C GLY A 58 0.32 -2.39 -1.45
N HIS A 59 0.20 -2.63 -0.15
CA HIS A 59 0.90 -3.73 0.51
C HIS A 59 0.03 -4.28 1.62
N ASN A 60 0.38 -5.48 2.09
CA ASN A 60 -0.28 -6.03 3.25
C ASN A 60 0.18 -5.29 4.50
N HIS A 61 -0.78 -4.80 5.30
CA HIS A 61 -0.47 -4.17 6.56
C HIS A 61 0.16 -5.19 7.51
N LEU A 62 0.91 -4.70 8.49
CA LEU A 62 1.53 -5.54 9.49
C LEU A 62 0.48 -6.47 10.12
N GLY A 63 0.80 -7.77 10.20
CA GLY A 63 -0.13 -8.78 10.69
C GLY A 63 -1.07 -9.37 9.64
N HIS A 64 -0.97 -8.96 8.38
CA HIS A 64 -1.86 -9.41 7.30
C HIS A 64 -1.07 -9.96 6.10
N GLY A 65 -1.69 -10.92 5.38
CA GLY A 65 -1.10 -11.50 4.18
C GLY A 65 0.31 -11.99 4.41
N ASN A 66 1.27 -11.52 3.62
CA ASN A 66 2.69 -11.89 3.73
C ASN A 66 3.46 -11.05 4.76
N ASN A 67 2.78 -10.19 5.53
CA ASN A 67 3.39 -9.33 6.55
C ASN A 67 2.94 -9.74 7.95
N LYS A 68 3.13 -11.03 8.31
CA LYS A 68 2.60 -11.65 9.54
C LYS A 68 3.69 -11.98 10.56
N ALA A 69 4.63 -11.08 10.77
CA ALA A 69 5.76 -11.34 11.69
C ALA A 69 5.31 -11.70 13.11
N ASN A 70 4.17 -11.16 13.57
CA ASN A 70 3.62 -11.37 14.92
C ASN A 70 2.34 -12.21 14.92
N GLY A 71 1.98 -12.83 13.79
CA GLY A 71 0.75 -13.61 13.64
C GLY A 71 -0.31 -12.88 12.84
N GLU A 72 -1.28 -13.63 12.32
CA GLU A 72 -2.35 -13.07 11.51
C GLU A 72 -3.27 -12.18 12.34
N GLY A 73 -3.53 -10.96 11.85
CA GLY A 73 -4.35 -9.99 12.55
C GLY A 73 -3.65 -9.27 13.69
N ILE A 74 -2.37 -9.61 13.95
CA ILE A 74 -1.59 -9.00 15.02
C ILE A 74 -0.56 -8.04 14.41
N PHE A 75 -0.59 -6.77 14.81
CA PHE A 75 0.33 -5.77 14.27
C PHE A 75 1.73 -5.90 14.88
N ALA A 76 1.80 -5.81 16.21
CA ALA A 76 3.03 -5.90 16.97
C ALA A 76 2.71 -6.08 18.44
N LYS A 77 3.69 -6.54 19.23
CA LYS A 77 3.51 -6.72 20.67
C LYS A 77 3.37 -5.40 21.43
N SER A 78 3.91 -4.31 20.87
CA SER A 78 3.79 -2.97 21.43
C SER A 78 3.78 -1.95 20.30
N LYS A 79 3.06 -0.85 20.48
CA LYS A 79 2.96 0.26 19.52
C LYS A 79 2.56 -0.22 18.10
N GLY A 80 1.69 -1.24 18.03
CA GLY A 80 1.30 -1.86 16.76
C GLY A 80 0.70 -0.89 15.76
N TRP A 81 -0.22 -0.02 16.20
CA TRP A 81 -0.85 0.98 15.34
C TRP A 81 0.17 1.98 14.79
N THR A 82 1.09 2.46 15.65
CA THR A 82 2.14 3.36 15.23
C THR A 82 3.03 2.74 14.15
N LYS A 83 3.36 1.44 14.31
CA LYS A 83 4.17 0.73 13.32
C LYS A 83 3.45 0.58 11.98
N VAL A 84 2.14 0.30 12.00
CA VAL A 84 1.33 0.20 10.78
C VAL A 84 1.34 1.53 10.03
N CYS A 85 1.08 2.63 10.72
CA CYS A 85 1.07 3.96 10.10
C CYS A 85 2.46 4.37 9.61
N ASN A 86 3.51 4.02 10.35
CA ASN A 86 4.88 4.31 9.95
C ASN A 86 5.27 3.56 8.67
N GLU A 87 4.89 2.30 8.56
CA GLU A 87 5.13 1.54 7.32
C GLU A 87 4.43 2.21 6.13
N ALA A 88 3.19 2.64 6.33
CA ALA A 88 2.43 3.32 5.28
C ALA A 88 3.12 4.61 4.82
N CYS A 89 3.63 5.41 5.76
CA CYS A 89 4.36 6.63 5.44
C CYS A 89 5.64 6.35 4.65
N ILE A 90 6.40 5.34 5.04
CA ILE A 90 7.65 5.00 4.37
C ILE A 90 7.38 4.53 2.93
N VAL A 91 6.35 3.71 2.75
CA VAL A 91 5.96 3.24 1.40
C VAL A 91 5.50 4.42 0.54
N ALA A 92 4.67 5.30 1.09
CA ALA A 92 4.19 6.48 0.39
C ALA A 92 5.36 7.37 -0.07
N ASP A 93 6.29 7.67 0.83
CA ASP A 93 7.46 8.50 0.51
C ASP A 93 8.30 7.87 -0.61
N HIS A 94 8.49 6.56 -0.55
CA HIS A 94 9.26 5.85 -1.57
C HIS A 94 8.65 6.03 -2.97
N PHE A 95 7.35 5.77 -3.11
CA PHE A 95 6.69 5.81 -4.41
C PHE A 95 6.39 7.23 -4.89
N TYR A 96 6.00 8.13 -3.99
CA TYR A 96 5.70 9.51 -4.38
C TYR A 96 6.95 10.27 -4.82
N SER A 97 8.11 9.92 -4.25
CA SER A 97 9.38 10.52 -4.70
C SER A 97 9.79 10.07 -6.09
N LEU A 98 9.34 8.90 -6.54
CA LEU A 98 9.58 8.43 -7.91
C LEU A 98 8.71 9.16 -8.94
N TYR A 99 7.57 9.69 -8.52
CA TYR A 99 6.60 10.33 -9.40
C TYR A 99 6.17 11.70 -8.84
N PRO A 100 7.12 12.65 -8.69
CA PRO A 100 6.84 13.91 -7.98
C PRO A 100 5.91 14.86 -8.74
N ASN A 101 5.73 14.65 -10.04
CA ASN A 101 4.97 15.55 -10.91
C ASN A 101 3.54 15.13 -11.15
N ILE A 102 3.07 14.03 -10.53
CA ILE A 102 1.69 13.58 -10.68
C ILE A 102 0.98 13.58 -9.32
N PRO A 103 -0.35 13.81 -9.31
CA PRO A 103 -1.09 13.83 -8.04
C PRO A 103 -1.10 12.46 -7.36
N SER A 104 -1.18 12.48 -6.04
CA SER A 104 -1.27 11.27 -5.23
C SER A 104 -2.65 11.20 -4.58
N TYR A 105 -3.23 10.01 -4.61
CA TYR A 105 -4.56 9.74 -4.02
C TYR A 105 -4.45 8.56 -3.09
N VAL A 106 -5.31 8.53 -2.07
CA VAL A 106 -5.35 7.45 -1.10
C VAL A 106 -6.75 6.87 -1.07
N PHE A 107 -6.84 5.54 -1.05
CA PHE A 107 -8.10 4.83 -0.87
C PHE A 107 -7.96 3.92 0.34
N GLY A 108 -8.89 4.04 1.28
CA GLY A 108 -8.90 3.21 2.48
C GLY A 108 -10.26 2.56 2.69
N HIS A 109 -10.27 1.32 3.15
CA HIS A 109 -11.47 0.57 3.46
C HIS A 109 -11.40 0.06 4.91
N SER A 110 -12.40 0.36 5.73
CA SER A 110 -12.47 -0.06 7.13
C SER A 110 -11.22 0.41 7.90
N MET A 111 -10.40 -0.50 8.43
CA MET A 111 -9.14 -0.15 9.11
C MET A 111 -8.22 0.69 8.21
N GLY A 112 -8.20 0.37 6.90
CA GLY A 112 -7.43 1.13 5.93
C GLY A 112 -7.84 2.60 5.88
N ALA A 113 -9.14 2.90 6.05
CA ALA A 113 -9.63 4.28 6.09
C ALA A 113 -9.04 5.04 7.28
N PHE A 114 -8.93 4.40 8.45
CA PHE A 114 -8.30 5.02 9.62
C PHE A 114 -6.81 5.27 9.38
N ILE A 115 -6.11 4.38 8.71
CA ILE A 115 -4.71 4.58 8.34
C ILE A 115 -4.58 5.79 7.41
N THR A 116 -5.51 5.93 6.47
CA THR A 116 -5.52 7.01 5.49
C THR A 116 -5.60 8.39 6.15
N ILE A 117 -6.39 8.53 7.22
CA ILE A 117 -6.59 9.80 7.91
C ILE A 117 -5.62 10.03 9.06
N SER A 118 -4.81 9.05 9.38
CA SER A 118 -3.79 9.19 10.43
C SER A 118 -2.48 9.80 9.87
#